data_c5c27bb9a41f67852e6f92cd6f4ebc53
#
_entry.id   c5c27bb9a41f67852e6f92cd6f4ebc53
#
_cell.length_a   1.000
_cell.length_b   1.000
_cell.length_c   1.000
_cell.angle_alpha   90.00
_cell.angle_beta   90.00
_cell.angle_gamma   90.00
#
_symmetry.space_group_name_H-M   'P 1'
#
loop_
_entity.id
_entity.type
_entity.pdbx_description
1 polymer ?
#
loop_
_entity_poly.entity_id
_entity_poly.type
_entity_poly.pdbx_seq_one_letter_code
_entity_poly.pdbx_strand_id
1 'polypeptide(L)'
;MKLSQIAIAIIIYFILNNQLIYAEKKYHRVRCRDVFCSDASKKERKDLIKLANERRGYKEPREPWDLRIRYLFSQTTKEKRNLNNASIYLIWKKIGLGQSNLKYKQITNNDSLYNMHNSTLDISYTFGSNSTLTFGKGVVYKGKGIISFFDNNEVVTEKVKGESSFCIIGFEIGLFEILIGLRENHIKYADFTSTIDDNKHPGLDFDIQGKQWFFGGGLSF
;
A
#
# COMPACT_ATOMS: atom_id res chain seq x y z
N MET A 1 -4.67 -19.75 -17.07
CA MET A 1 -5.35 -19.14 -15.89
C MET A 1 -5.02 -17.67 -15.86
N LYS A 2 -6.02 -16.77 -15.81
CA LYS A 2 -5.77 -15.33 -15.76
C LYS A 2 -5.15 -14.96 -14.41
N LEU A 3 -4.14 -14.10 -14.38
CA LEU A 3 -3.43 -13.65 -13.18
C LEU A 3 -4.38 -13.18 -12.05
N SER A 4 -5.55 -12.64 -12.44
CA SER A 4 -6.62 -12.23 -11.52
C SER A 4 -7.23 -13.38 -10.72
N GLN A 5 -7.32 -14.58 -11.30
CA GLN A 5 -7.88 -15.75 -10.62
C GLN A 5 -6.92 -16.32 -9.57
N ILE A 6 -5.62 -16.25 -9.84
CA ILE A 6 -4.59 -16.66 -8.88
C ILE A 6 -4.58 -15.70 -7.67
N ALA A 7 -4.67 -14.40 -7.91
CA ALA A 7 -4.72 -13.41 -6.83
C ALA A 7 -5.96 -13.60 -5.94
N ILE A 8 -7.12 -13.85 -6.53
CA ILE A 8 -8.37 -14.14 -5.79
C ILE A 8 -8.24 -15.43 -4.98
N ALA A 9 -7.69 -16.51 -5.56
CA ALA A 9 -7.48 -17.78 -4.86
C ALA A 9 -6.53 -17.63 -3.66
N ILE A 10 -5.46 -16.84 -3.79
CA ILE A 10 -4.54 -16.54 -2.70
C ILE A 10 -5.25 -15.75 -1.60
N ILE A 11 -6.04 -14.76 -1.93
CA ILE A 11 -6.82 -13.96 -0.96
C ILE A 11 -7.81 -14.85 -0.21
N ILE A 12 -8.55 -15.71 -0.91
CA ILE A 12 -9.51 -16.65 -0.30
C ILE A 12 -8.78 -17.66 0.60
N TYR A 13 -7.67 -18.22 0.14
CA TYR A 13 -6.84 -19.14 0.94
C TYR A 13 -6.37 -18.51 2.24
N PHE A 14 -5.94 -17.23 2.19
CA PHE A 14 -5.51 -16.48 3.38
C PHE A 14 -6.65 -16.16 4.33
N ILE A 15 -7.82 -15.76 3.81
CA ILE A 15 -9.01 -15.50 4.64
C ILE A 15 -9.42 -16.80 5.37
N LEU A 16 -9.48 -17.93 4.68
CA LEU A 16 -9.85 -19.21 5.25
C LEU A 16 -8.84 -19.71 6.30
N ASN A 17 -7.53 -19.60 6.02
CA ASN A 17 -6.50 -20.01 6.99
C ASN A 17 -6.47 -19.11 8.23
N ASN A 18 -6.66 -17.80 8.10
CA ASN A 18 -6.77 -16.92 9.26
C ASN A 18 -8.01 -17.23 10.10
N GLN A 19 -9.13 -17.63 9.50
CA GLN A 19 -10.32 -18.08 10.22
C GLN A 19 -10.05 -19.37 11.00
N LEU A 20 -9.33 -20.33 10.41
CA LEU A 20 -8.95 -21.59 11.06
C LEU A 20 -7.98 -21.35 12.23
N ILE A 21 -6.96 -20.53 12.08
CA ILE A 21 -6.02 -20.15 13.14
C ILE A 21 -6.74 -19.43 14.29
N TYR A 22 -7.72 -18.59 13.97
CA TYR A 22 -8.55 -17.91 14.98
C TYR A 22 -9.47 -18.87 15.72
N ALA A 23 -10.04 -19.86 15.03
CA ALA A 23 -10.86 -20.89 15.64
C ALA A 23 -10.04 -21.78 16.58
N GLU A 24 -8.85 -22.22 16.15
CA GLU A 24 -7.95 -23.05 16.96
C GLU A 24 -7.45 -22.33 18.22
N LYS A 25 -7.11 -21.02 18.12
CA LYS A 25 -6.75 -20.19 19.28
C LYS A 25 -7.91 -20.02 20.28
N LYS A 26 -9.15 -20.03 19.84
CA LYS A 26 -10.34 -19.89 20.69
C LYS A 26 -10.57 -21.09 21.61
N TYR A 27 -10.17 -22.29 21.18
CA TYR A 27 -10.29 -23.53 21.97
C TYR A 27 -9.23 -23.67 23.08
N HIS A 28 -8.11 -22.95 23.00
CA HIS A 28 -7.04 -23.03 24.00
C HIS A 28 -7.12 -21.96 25.09
N ARG A 29 -8.12 -21.06 25.03
CA ARG A 29 -8.30 -20.04 26.05
C ARG A 29 -8.78 -20.67 27.35
N VAL A 30 -7.97 -20.59 28.41
CA VAL A 30 -8.37 -21.02 29.74
C VAL A 30 -9.56 -20.17 30.18
N ARG A 31 -10.70 -20.82 30.36
CA ARG A 31 -11.87 -20.17 30.98
C ARG A 31 -11.75 -20.38 32.49
N CYS A 32 -11.95 -19.31 33.25
CA CYS A 32 -12.00 -19.34 34.72
C CYS A 32 -13.28 -20.06 35.20
N ARG A 33 -13.42 -21.35 34.87
CA ARG A 33 -14.47 -22.24 35.39
C ARG A 33 -13.90 -23.30 36.32
N ASP A 34 -12.56 -23.37 36.42
CA ASP A 34 -11.90 -24.34 37.28
C ASP A 34 -11.87 -23.81 38.70
N VAL A 35 -11.95 -24.71 39.66
CA VAL A 35 -12.13 -24.51 41.09
C VAL A 35 -11.13 -23.50 41.70
N PHE A 36 -9.95 -23.36 41.13
CA PHE A 36 -8.89 -22.47 41.61
C PHE A 36 -9.12 -20.96 41.37
N CYS A 37 -10.15 -20.58 40.61
CA CYS A 37 -10.41 -19.17 40.31
C CYS A 37 -11.59 -18.57 41.10
N SER A 38 -12.28 -19.36 41.92
CA SER A 38 -13.54 -18.96 42.54
C SER A 38 -13.40 -17.85 43.56
N ASP A 39 -12.28 -17.85 44.29
CA ASP A 39 -12.07 -16.96 45.46
C ASP A 39 -11.09 -15.81 45.21
N ALA A 40 -10.48 -15.78 44.00
CA ALA A 40 -9.55 -14.74 43.64
C ALA A 40 -10.25 -13.41 43.32
N SER A 41 -9.64 -12.29 43.68
CA SER A 41 -10.12 -10.97 43.27
C SER A 41 -10.15 -10.85 41.73
N LYS A 42 -10.94 -9.92 41.22
CA LYS A 42 -11.08 -9.73 39.77
C LYS A 42 -9.73 -9.43 39.08
N LYS A 43 -8.77 -8.85 39.81
CA LYS A 43 -7.43 -8.56 39.33
C LYS A 43 -6.58 -9.84 39.29
N GLU A 44 -6.57 -10.60 40.38
CA GLU A 44 -5.83 -11.86 40.51
C GLU A 44 -6.31 -12.90 39.50
N ARG A 45 -7.62 -12.96 39.21
CA ARG A 45 -8.18 -13.82 38.16
C ARG A 45 -7.64 -13.47 36.77
N LYS A 46 -7.49 -12.18 36.47
CA LYS A 46 -6.90 -11.75 35.18
C LYS A 46 -5.43 -12.16 35.11
N ASP A 47 -4.68 -11.97 36.18
CA ASP A 47 -3.26 -12.31 36.22
C ASP A 47 -3.02 -13.83 36.15
N LEU A 48 -3.85 -14.63 36.84
CA LEU A 48 -3.79 -16.09 36.77
C LEU A 48 -4.14 -16.61 35.35
N ILE A 49 -5.15 -16.03 34.70
CA ILE A 49 -5.51 -16.38 33.31
C ILE A 49 -4.36 -16.02 32.36
N LYS A 50 -3.73 -14.87 32.56
CA LYS A 50 -2.59 -14.43 31.76
C LYS A 50 -1.42 -15.39 31.91
N LEU A 51 -1.02 -15.71 33.14
CA LEU A 51 0.04 -16.67 33.43
C LEU A 51 -0.23 -18.07 32.87
N ALA A 52 -1.47 -18.57 32.98
CA ALA A 52 -1.84 -19.86 32.44
C ALA A 52 -1.79 -19.88 30.91
N ASN A 53 -2.18 -18.80 30.27
CA ASN A 53 -2.11 -18.64 28.82
C ASN A 53 -0.66 -18.53 28.33
N GLU A 54 0.20 -17.81 29.03
CA GLU A 54 1.64 -17.70 28.76
C GLU A 54 2.33 -19.06 28.86
N ARG A 55 2.06 -19.86 29.90
CA ARG A 55 2.61 -21.20 30.09
C ARG A 55 2.19 -22.18 28.97
N ARG A 56 1.02 -21.96 28.38
CA ARG A 56 0.52 -22.77 27.23
C ARG A 56 1.00 -22.21 25.89
N GLY A 57 1.88 -21.19 25.86
CA GLY A 57 2.35 -20.54 24.63
C GLY A 57 1.31 -19.69 23.94
N TYR A 58 0.19 -19.38 24.61
CA TYR A 58 -0.80 -18.47 24.09
C TYR A 58 -0.28 -17.05 24.18
N LYS A 59 0.09 -16.47 23.06
CA LYS A 59 0.34 -15.03 22.95
C LYS A 59 -1.00 -14.34 22.75
N GLU A 60 -1.33 -13.39 23.65
CA GLU A 60 -2.47 -12.52 23.40
C GLU A 60 -2.31 -11.91 21.99
N PRO A 61 -3.38 -11.94 21.14
CA PRO A 61 -3.31 -11.23 19.88
C PRO A 61 -2.97 -9.78 20.21
N ARG A 62 -1.93 -9.24 19.57
CA ARG A 62 -1.60 -7.81 19.70
C ARG A 62 -2.87 -7.02 19.44
N GLU A 63 -3.09 -6.00 20.25
CA GLU A 63 -4.21 -5.11 20.02
C GLU A 63 -4.09 -4.56 18.59
N PRO A 64 -5.20 -4.46 17.81
CA PRO A 64 -5.17 -4.01 16.41
C PRO A 64 -4.86 -2.51 16.27
N TRP A 65 -4.03 -1.97 17.16
CA TRP A 65 -3.79 -0.56 17.35
C TRP A 65 -2.32 -0.16 17.20
N ASP A 66 -1.49 -1.07 16.68
CA ASP A 66 -0.06 -0.87 16.53
C ASP A 66 0.26 0.20 15.49
N LEU A 67 1.34 0.92 15.73
CA LEU A 67 1.93 1.83 14.76
C LEU A 67 2.71 1.01 13.74
N ARG A 68 2.47 1.25 12.45
CA ARG A 68 3.18 0.60 11.36
C ARG A 68 3.77 1.62 10.41
N ILE A 69 5.00 1.40 10.00
CA ILE A 69 5.67 2.18 8.99
C ILE A 69 5.95 1.25 7.82
N ARG A 70 5.46 1.58 6.62
CA ARG A 70 5.58 0.75 5.42
C ARG A 70 6.24 1.51 4.30
N TYR A 71 7.15 0.87 3.61
CA TYR A 71 7.76 1.35 2.39
C TYR A 71 7.54 0.35 1.27
N LEU A 72 7.00 0.83 0.14
CA LEU A 72 6.75 0.02 -1.05
C LEU A 72 7.35 0.70 -2.26
N PHE A 73 7.85 -0.11 -3.16
CA PHE A 73 8.38 0.36 -4.44
C PHE A 73 7.86 -0.51 -5.58
N SER A 74 7.81 0.07 -6.76
CA SER A 74 7.47 -0.60 -8.00
C SER A 74 8.36 -0.07 -9.10
N GLN A 75 8.86 -0.97 -9.92
CA GLN A 75 9.56 -0.63 -11.14
C GLN A 75 9.02 -1.49 -12.28
N THR A 76 8.55 -0.84 -13.33
CA THR A 76 8.10 -1.50 -14.54
C THR A 76 8.87 -0.91 -15.72
N THR A 77 9.72 -1.72 -16.33
CA THR A 77 10.46 -1.35 -17.54
C THR A 77 9.95 -2.19 -18.69
N LYS A 78 9.45 -1.54 -19.74
CA LYS A 78 9.04 -2.17 -21.00
C LYS A 78 9.64 -1.38 -22.14
N GLU A 79 10.53 -2.01 -22.91
CA GLU A 79 11.21 -1.42 -24.06
C GLU A 79 11.62 0.05 -23.87
N LYS A 80 10.81 0.99 -24.37
CA LYS A 80 11.06 2.43 -24.31
C LYS A 80 10.33 3.15 -23.16
N ARG A 81 9.70 2.39 -22.22
CA ARG A 81 8.92 2.93 -21.08
C ARG A 81 9.52 2.50 -19.77
N ASN A 82 9.65 3.44 -18.86
CA ASN A 82 10.07 3.18 -17.50
C ASN A 82 9.11 3.88 -16.52
N LEU A 83 8.49 3.09 -15.66
CA LEU A 83 7.52 3.57 -14.68
C LEU A 83 7.98 3.12 -13.29
N ASN A 84 8.43 4.06 -12.49
CA ASN A 84 8.89 3.85 -11.13
C ASN A 84 7.90 4.50 -10.15
N ASN A 85 7.59 3.80 -9.07
CA ASN A 85 6.79 4.35 -7.99
C ASN A 85 7.38 3.95 -6.65
N ALA A 86 7.45 4.91 -5.73
CA ALA A 86 7.86 4.69 -4.34
C ALA A 86 6.81 5.28 -3.41
N SER A 87 6.41 4.52 -2.41
CA SER A 87 5.36 4.90 -1.47
C SER A 87 5.79 4.66 -0.04
N ILE A 88 5.46 5.59 0.84
CA ILE A 88 5.65 5.46 2.29
C ILE A 88 4.30 5.65 2.98
N TYR A 89 4.01 4.82 3.97
CA TYR A 89 2.77 4.86 4.75
C TYR A 89 3.09 4.82 6.24
N LEU A 90 2.38 5.63 6.98
CA LEU A 90 2.28 5.58 8.43
C LEU A 90 0.86 5.12 8.78
N ILE A 91 0.73 3.97 9.43
CA ILE A 91 -0.55 3.40 9.81
C ILE A 91 -0.64 3.40 11.32
N TRP A 92 -1.61 4.13 11.85
CA TRP A 92 -1.93 4.15 13.26
C TRP A 92 -3.29 3.51 13.48
N LYS A 93 -3.28 2.48 14.30
CA LYS A 93 -4.46 1.66 14.48
C LYS A 93 -4.84 1.02 13.12
N LYS A 94 -5.95 1.36 12.53
CA LYS A 94 -6.40 0.85 11.24
C LYS A 94 -6.29 1.88 10.11
N ILE A 95 -6.06 3.15 10.45
CA ILE A 95 -6.04 4.25 9.49
C ILE A 95 -4.60 4.56 9.13
N GLY A 96 -4.32 4.64 7.84
CA GLY A 96 -3.02 4.99 7.32
C GLY A 96 -3.05 6.25 6.48
N LEU A 97 -2.00 7.05 6.64
CA LEU A 97 -1.68 8.17 5.77
C LEU A 97 -0.38 7.85 5.06
N GLY A 98 -0.28 8.22 3.80
CA GLY A 98 0.90 7.94 3.01
C GLY A 98 1.14 8.95 1.91
N GLN A 99 2.32 8.85 1.32
CA GLN A 99 2.72 9.60 0.15
C GLN A 99 3.30 8.62 -0.87
N SER A 100 2.92 8.81 -2.13
CA SER A 100 3.52 8.10 -3.26
C SER A 100 4.13 9.07 -4.24
N ASN A 101 5.26 8.69 -4.82
CA ASN A 101 5.94 9.44 -5.88
C ASN A 101 6.07 8.56 -7.12
N LEU A 102 5.42 8.96 -8.20
CA LEU A 102 5.46 8.26 -9.48
C LEU A 102 6.34 9.03 -10.44
N LYS A 103 7.25 8.31 -11.12
CA LYS A 103 8.09 8.81 -12.20
C LYS A 103 7.84 7.96 -13.43
N TYR A 104 7.46 8.59 -14.51
CA TYR A 104 7.25 7.96 -15.80
C TYR A 104 8.18 8.56 -16.83
N LYS A 105 8.91 7.71 -17.55
CA LYS A 105 9.73 8.09 -18.68
C LYS A 105 9.38 7.23 -19.88
N GLN A 106 9.23 7.85 -21.04
CA GLN A 106 9.00 7.16 -22.30
C GLN A 106 9.75 7.88 -23.41
N ILE A 107 10.44 7.09 -24.26
CA ILE A 107 11.01 7.56 -25.53
C ILE A 107 10.07 7.04 -26.62
N THR A 108 9.60 7.94 -27.47
CA THR A 108 8.75 7.57 -28.63
C THR A 108 9.61 7.18 -29.84
N ASN A 109 8.96 6.69 -30.88
CA ASN A 109 9.67 6.34 -32.12
C ASN A 109 10.23 7.57 -32.86
N ASN A 110 9.71 8.78 -32.56
CA ASN A 110 10.19 10.06 -33.09
C ASN A 110 11.22 10.73 -32.15
N ASP A 111 11.88 9.95 -31.30
CA ASP A 111 12.89 10.38 -30.32
C ASP A 111 12.42 11.48 -29.33
N SER A 112 11.10 11.69 -29.23
CA SER A 112 10.56 12.58 -28.20
C SER A 112 10.60 11.89 -26.84
N LEU A 113 11.08 12.63 -25.82
CA LEU A 113 11.20 12.16 -24.44
C LEU A 113 10.06 12.71 -23.60
N TYR A 114 9.24 11.81 -23.07
CA TYR A 114 8.22 12.11 -22.06
C TYR A 114 8.79 11.85 -20.67
N ASN A 115 8.81 12.85 -19.83
CA ASN A 115 9.27 12.76 -18.44
C ASN A 115 8.19 13.34 -17.51
N MET A 116 7.41 12.46 -16.89
CA MET A 116 6.30 12.83 -16.04
C MET A 116 6.60 12.44 -14.60
N HIS A 117 6.30 13.33 -13.69
CA HIS A 117 6.47 13.12 -12.26
C HIS A 117 5.25 13.63 -11.51
N ASN A 118 4.78 12.88 -10.53
CA ASN A 118 3.74 13.35 -9.61
C ASN A 118 3.90 12.76 -8.22
N SER A 119 3.27 13.44 -7.27
CA SER A 119 3.15 13.01 -5.88
C SER A 119 1.68 12.92 -5.50
N THR A 120 1.29 11.82 -4.86
CA THR A 120 -0.06 11.60 -4.34
C THR A 120 -0.04 11.59 -2.82
N LEU A 121 -1.09 12.12 -2.21
CA LEU A 121 -1.41 11.91 -0.81
C LEU A 121 -2.40 10.75 -0.72
N ASP A 122 -2.07 9.75 0.08
CA ASP A 122 -2.81 8.50 0.18
C ASP A 122 -3.47 8.37 1.55
N ILE A 123 -4.72 7.89 1.55
CA ILE A 123 -5.45 7.47 2.75
C ILE A 123 -5.75 6.00 2.63
N SER A 124 -5.58 5.24 3.70
CA SER A 124 -5.80 3.79 3.72
C SER A 124 -6.48 3.28 4.98
N TYR A 125 -7.06 2.10 4.85
CA TYR A 125 -7.63 1.34 5.96
C TYR A 125 -7.07 -0.08 5.94
N THR A 126 -6.60 -0.55 7.11
CA THR A 126 -5.93 -1.84 7.27
C THR A 126 -6.77 -2.77 8.15
N PHE A 127 -6.93 -4.00 7.68
CA PHE A 127 -7.59 -5.11 8.39
C PHE A 127 -6.55 -6.16 8.78
N GLY A 128 -6.82 -6.86 9.88
CA GLY A 128 -5.97 -7.95 10.36
C GLY A 128 -4.85 -7.48 11.29
N SER A 129 -4.11 -8.45 11.83
CA SER A 129 -2.99 -8.23 12.75
C SER A 129 -1.68 -8.80 12.19
N ASN A 130 -1.48 -10.11 12.24
CA ASN A 130 -0.26 -10.78 11.75
C ASN A 130 -0.24 -10.88 10.20
N SER A 131 -1.43 -11.04 9.61
CA SER A 131 -1.63 -10.91 8.15
C SER A 131 -2.59 -9.77 7.93
N THR A 132 -2.18 -8.80 7.14
CA THR A 132 -2.92 -7.58 6.95
C THR A 132 -3.38 -7.42 5.53
N LEU A 133 -4.55 -6.82 5.37
CA LEU A 133 -5.10 -6.40 4.09
C LEU A 133 -5.40 -4.90 4.18
N THR A 134 -4.76 -4.11 3.35
CA THR A 134 -4.89 -2.66 3.34
C THR A 134 -5.47 -2.21 2.01
N PHE A 135 -6.52 -1.40 2.06
CA PHE A 135 -7.09 -0.71 0.91
C PHE A 135 -6.91 0.79 1.07
N GLY A 136 -6.68 1.48 -0.03
CA GLY A 136 -6.55 2.92 0.03
C GLY A 136 -6.79 3.60 -1.30
N LYS A 137 -6.93 4.93 -1.18
CA LYS A 137 -7.02 5.85 -2.30
C LYS A 137 -6.00 6.97 -2.13
N GLY A 138 -5.49 7.46 -3.25
CA GLY A 138 -4.60 8.61 -3.30
C GLY A 138 -5.09 9.66 -4.28
N VAL A 139 -4.80 10.92 -3.98
CA VAL A 139 -5.10 12.06 -4.84
C VAL A 139 -3.80 12.78 -5.16
N VAL A 140 -3.61 13.14 -6.42
CA VAL A 140 -2.45 13.93 -6.85
C VAL A 140 -2.55 15.33 -6.28
N TYR A 141 -1.52 15.76 -5.55
CA TYR A 141 -1.44 17.12 -5.01
C TYR A 141 -0.32 17.96 -5.65
N LYS A 142 0.63 17.32 -6.33
CA LYS A 142 1.73 17.97 -7.03
C LYS A 142 2.19 17.11 -8.21
N GLY A 143 2.55 17.74 -9.31
CA GLY A 143 3.15 17.04 -10.45
C GLY A 143 3.78 18.01 -11.43
N LYS A 144 4.60 17.46 -12.32
CA LYS A 144 5.23 18.14 -13.43
C LYS A 144 5.37 17.19 -14.61
N GLY A 145 4.99 17.64 -15.79
CA GLY A 145 5.22 16.94 -17.05
C GLY A 145 6.17 17.74 -17.94
N ILE A 146 7.12 17.06 -18.57
CA ILE A 146 8.04 17.64 -19.54
C ILE A 146 8.01 16.73 -20.78
N ILE A 147 7.81 17.31 -21.93
CA ILE A 147 7.94 16.63 -23.23
C ILE A 147 9.03 17.36 -24.00
N SER A 148 10.13 16.68 -24.27
CA SER A 148 11.25 17.19 -25.06
C SER A 148 11.18 16.61 -26.46
N PHE A 149 11.14 17.45 -27.48
CA PHE A 149 11.12 17.06 -28.88
C PHE A 149 12.54 17.03 -29.45
N PHE A 150 12.70 16.37 -30.59
CA PHE A 150 14.01 16.18 -31.26
C PHE A 150 14.69 17.52 -31.65
N ASP A 151 13.93 18.58 -31.90
CA ASP A 151 14.38 19.92 -32.28
C ASP A 151 14.80 20.79 -31.07
N ASN A 152 15.03 20.21 -29.91
CA ASN A 152 15.31 20.85 -28.62
C ASN A 152 14.17 21.74 -28.08
N ASN A 153 12.98 21.66 -28.65
CA ASN A 153 11.82 22.29 -28.11
C ASN A 153 11.29 21.49 -26.92
N GLU A 154 10.98 22.16 -25.83
CA GLU A 154 10.39 21.54 -24.65
C GLU A 154 9.04 22.19 -24.33
N VAL A 155 8.09 21.35 -23.94
CA VAL A 155 6.83 21.81 -23.37
C VAL A 155 6.69 21.26 -21.96
N VAL A 156 6.20 22.10 -21.07
CA VAL A 156 6.14 21.79 -19.63
C VAL A 156 4.73 22.04 -19.14
N THR A 157 4.28 21.22 -18.20
CA THR A 157 3.05 21.44 -17.44
C THR A 157 3.24 21.16 -15.96
N GLU A 158 2.57 21.94 -15.13
CA GLU A 158 2.36 21.68 -13.71
C GLU A 158 0.89 21.40 -13.39
N LYS A 159 0.02 21.44 -14.41
CA LYS A 159 -1.40 21.10 -14.27
C LYS A 159 -1.59 19.60 -14.33
N VAL A 160 -1.42 18.98 -13.17
CA VAL A 160 -1.54 17.53 -13.01
C VAL A 160 -2.69 17.24 -12.06
N LYS A 161 -3.60 16.37 -12.51
CA LYS A 161 -4.73 15.90 -11.71
C LYS A 161 -4.82 14.39 -11.82
N GLY A 162 -5.36 13.76 -10.79
CA GLY A 162 -5.60 12.33 -10.85
C GLY A 162 -5.79 11.70 -9.50
N GLU A 163 -6.10 10.44 -9.57
CA GLU A 163 -6.31 9.59 -8.40
C GLU A 163 -5.64 8.24 -8.57
N SER A 164 -5.51 7.53 -7.50
CA SER A 164 -5.04 6.16 -7.49
C SER A 164 -5.82 5.36 -6.46
N SER A 165 -5.95 4.06 -6.71
CA SER A 165 -6.49 3.09 -5.77
C SER A 165 -5.48 2.00 -5.55
N PHE A 166 -5.39 1.46 -4.35
CA PHE A 166 -4.43 0.40 -4.07
C PHE A 166 -4.94 -0.61 -3.05
N CYS A 167 -4.38 -1.80 -3.15
CA CYS A 167 -4.58 -2.90 -2.22
C CYS A 167 -3.21 -3.48 -1.87
N ILE A 168 -2.92 -3.67 -0.58
CA ILE A 168 -1.65 -4.20 -0.07
C ILE A 168 -1.95 -5.35 0.88
N ILE A 169 -1.26 -6.47 0.68
CA ILE A 169 -1.23 -7.61 1.59
C ILE A 169 0.09 -7.56 2.34
N GLY A 170 0.05 -7.67 3.65
CA GLY A 170 1.22 -7.69 4.51
C GLY A 170 1.28 -8.94 5.37
N PHE A 171 2.48 -9.46 5.58
CA PHE A 171 2.78 -10.59 6.45
C PHE A 171 3.78 -10.15 7.50
N GLU A 172 3.40 -10.26 8.77
CA GLU A 172 4.23 -9.87 9.89
C GLU A 172 5.12 -11.05 10.35
N ILE A 173 6.42 -10.77 10.47
CA ILE A 173 7.44 -11.69 10.98
C ILE A 173 8.19 -10.96 12.11
N GLY A 174 7.72 -11.13 13.33
CA GLY A 174 8.24 -10.39 14.49
C GLY A 174 7.89 -8.90 14.41
N LEU A 175 8.89 -8.03 14.26
CA LEU A 175 8.72 -6.59 14.08
C LEU A 175 8.69 -6.16 12.61
N PHE A 176 8.95 -7.08 11.69
CA PHE A 176 9.04 -6.79 10.26
C PHE A 176 7.77 -7.22 9.54
N GLU A 177 7.42 -6.50 8.49
CA GLU A 177 6.36 -6.88 7.55
C GLU A 177 6.96 -7.07 6.15
N ILE A 178 6.52 -8.12 5.45
CA ILE A 178 6.73 -8.29 4.01
C ILE A 178 5.45 -7.87 3.32
N LEU A 179 5.56 -7.02 2.31
CA LEU A 179 4.43 -6.37 1.66
C LEU A 179 4.41 -6.67 0.17
N ILE A 180 3.21 -7.00 -0.33
CA ILE A 180 2.92 -7.09 -1.75
C ILE A 180 1.62 -6.33 -2.02
N GLY A 181 1.56 -5.56 -3.09
CA GLY A 181 0.37 -4.79 -3.40
C GLY A 181 0.18 -4.55 -4.89
N LEU A 182 -1.00 -4.05 -5.20
CA LEU A 182 -1.39 -3.60 -6.52
C LEU A 182 -1.92 -2.17 -6.41
N ARG A 183 -1.44 -1.29 -7.29
CA ARG A 183 -1.92 0.09 -7.40
C ARG A 183 -2.38 0.36 -8.82
N GLU A 184 -3.53 0.97 -8.96
CA GLU A 184 -4.07 1.49 -10.20
C GLU A 184 -3.99 3.02 -10.17
N ASN A 185 -3.42 3.61 -11.21
CA ASN A 185 -3.24 5.05 -11.35
C ASN A 185 -4.07 5.56 -12.53
N HIS A 186 -4.72 6.72 -12.32
CA HIS A 186 -5.40 7.51 -13.35
C HIS A 186 -4.95 8.95 -13.19
N ILE A 187 -3.96 9.38 -13.99
CA ILE A 187 -3.29 10.67 -13.83
C ILE A 187 -3.25 11.37 -15.16
N LYS A 188 -3.78 12.59 -15.20
CA LYS A 188 -3.86 13.43 -16.38
C LYS A 188 -2.94 14.64 -16.22
N TYR A 189 -2.11 14.88 -17.23
CA TYR A 189 -1.28 16.06 -17.42
C TYR A 189 -1.90 16.88 -18.54
N ALA A 190 -2.22 18.12 -18.28
CA ALA A 190 -2.95 18.99 -19.22
C ALA A 190 -2.27 20.36 -19.39
N ASP A 191 -2.66 21.09 -20.41
CA ASP A 191 -2.24 22.49 -20.64
C ASP A 191 -0.71 22.66 -20.66
N PHE A 192 -0.03 21.93 -21.52
CA PHE A 192 1.40 22.12 -21.75
C PHE A 192 1.69 23.48 -22.39
N THR A 193 2.77 24.13 -21.91
CA THR A 193 3.25 25.43 -22.38
C THR A 193 4.66 25.29 -22.93
N SER A 194 4.94 25.89 -24.10
CA SER A 194 6.29 25.93 -24.66
C SER A 194 7.22 26.75 -23.77
N THR A 195 8.45 26.27 -23.58
CA THR A 195 9.46 26.99 -22.81
C THR A 195 10.12 28.12 -23.61
N ILE A 196 9.94 28.15 -24.95
CA ILE A 196 10.56 29.13 -25.85
C ILE A 196 9.68 30.38 -26.02
N ASP A 197 8.38 30.16 -26.28
CA ASP A 197 7.47 31.25 -26.70
C ASP A 197 6.37 31.55 -25.69
N ASP A 198 6.36 30.90 -24.51
CA ASP A 198 5.26 30.93 -23.53
C ASP A 198 3.87 30.57 -24.15
N ASN A 199 3.87 30.03 -25.36
CA ASN A 199 2.65 29.65 -26.04
C ASN A 199 2.06 28.41 -25.41
N LYS A 200 0.78 28.48 -25.10
CA LYS A 200 0.01 27.30 -24.67
C LYS A 200 -0.23 26.41 -25.87
N HIS A 201 -0.03 25.12 -25.68
CA HIS A 201 -0.46 24.08 -26.61
C HIS A 201 -1.78 23.50 -26.14
N PRO A 202 -2.94 24.15 -26.45
CA PRO A 202 -4.24 23.66 -26.02
C PRO A 202 -4.52 22.32 -26.73
N GLY A 203 -4.93 21.32 -25.93
CA GLY A 203 -5.23 19.99 -26.47
C GLY A 203 -4.06 19.01 -26.43
N LEU A 204 -2.87 19.41 -25.98
CA LEU A 204 -1.80 18.47 -25.67
C LEU A 204 -2.03 17.95 -24.26
N ASP A 205 -2.67 16.81 -24.16
CA ASP A 205 -2.93 16.11 -22.91
C ASP A 205 -2.17 14.79 -22.87
N PHE A 206 -1.72 14.38 -21.69
CA PHE A 206 -1.05 13.11 -21.50
C PHE A 206 -1.64 12.37 -20.31
N ASP A 207 -2.10 11.14 -20.53
CA ASP A 207 -2.72 10.31 -19.50
C ASP A 207 -1.85 9.12 -19.15
N ILE A 208 -1.61 8.93 -17.85
CA ILE A 208 -1.01 7.73 -17.30
C ILE A 208 -2.12 6.91 -16.67
N GLN A 209 -2.46 5.80 -17.30
CA GLN A 209 -3.40 4.82 -16.78
C GLN A 209 -2.74 3.45 -16.71
N GLY A 210 -2.91 2.77 -15.57
CA GLY A 210 -2.38 1.42 -15.46
C GLY A 210 -2.25 0.90 -14.06
N LYS A 211 -2.03 -0.42 -14.02
CA LYS A 211 -1.84 -1.19 -12.79
C LYS A 211 -0.38 -1.51 -12.60
N GLN A 212 0.11 -1.33 -11.37
CA GLN A 212 1.47 -1.64 -10.97
C GLN A 212 1.49 -2.55 -9.75
N TRP A 213 2.36 -3.55 -9.79
CA TRP A 213 2.67 -4.34 -8.61
C TRP A 213 3.69 -3.61 -7.73
N PHE A 214 3.44 -3.61 -6.44
CA PHE A 214 4.33 -3.10 -5.41
C PHE A 214 4.90 -4.22 -4.59
N PHE A 215 6.15 -4.05 -4.20
CA PHE A 215 6.83 -4.90 -3.24
C PHE A 215 7.45 -4.01 -2.18
N GLY A 216 7.53 -4.48 -0.96
CA GLY A 216 8.12 -3.67 0.09
C GLY A 216 8.25 -4.37 1.42
N GLY A 217 8.59 -3.57 2.40
CA GLY A 217 8.68 -3.99 3.78
C GLY A 217 8.14 -2.94 4.74
N GLY A 218 7.94 -3.35 5.97
CA GLY A 218 7.44 -2.48 7.02
C GLY A 218 8.00 -2.86 8.38
N LEU A 219 7.77 -1.95 9.32
CA LEU A 219 8.00 -2.16 10.75
C LEU A 219 6.65 -2.05 11.47
N SER A 220 6.38 -2.97 12.38
CA SER A 220 5.16 -3.03 13.21
C SER A 220 5.57 -2.97 14.69
N PHE A 221 5.01 -2.01 15.44
CA PHE A 221 5.34 -1.73 16.84
C PHE A 221 4.16 -1.97 17.76
#